data_fbc238fec2f676feb99659d7b270859c
#
_entry.id   fbc238fec2f676feb99659d7b270859c
#
_cell.length_a   1.000
_cell.length_b   1.000
_cell.length_c   1.000
_cell.angle_alpha   90.00
_cell.angle_beta   90.00
_cell.angle_gamma   90.00
#
_symmetry.space_group_name_H-M   'P 1'
#
loop_
_entity.id
_entity.type
_entity.pdbx_description
1 polymer ?
#
loop_
_entity_poly.entity_id
_entity_poly.type
_entity_poly.pdbx_seq_one_letter_code
_entity_poly.pdbx_strand_id
1 'polypeptide(L)'
;MSGPVAAESGAPADVAVCAACHGDEAPSPFPSVPTIHGLPQAVLDNALFDFRATIRPCRKPDCGAAADCPDIDFCSIAAALSDEQISALASWYASRRFVAAGEPFDAALAARGAQLHQDKCDSCHTEGGTSSTEQATILRGQRKAYLRLALEDFRQERRVAVAEMDAMIRALSDDELTALVEFYASPRRPKQ
;
A
#
# COMPACT_ATOMS: atom_id res chain seq x y z
N MET A 1 13.92 -30.56 30.76
CA MET A 1 12.82 -30.13 29.87
C MET A 1 13.09 -28.66 29.53
N SER A 2 13.77 -28.44 28.41
CA SER A 2 14.10 -27.09 27.93
C SER A 2 12.92 -26.64 27.04
N GLY A 3 12.21 -25.63 27.48
CA GLY A 3 11.14 -24.98 26.70
C GLY A 3 11.71 -24.28 25.47
N PRO A 4 10.91 -24.07 24.42
CA PRO A 4 11.37 -23.33 23.25
C PRO A 4 11.66 -21.89 23.66
N VAL A 5 12.90 -21.46 23.44
CA VAL A 5 13.27 -20.04 23.49
C VAL A 5 12.55 -19.36 22.36
N ALA A 6 11.57 -18.53 22.67
CA ALA A 6 10.98 -17.61 21.70
C ALA A 6 12.12 -16.72 21.19
N ALA A 7 12.45 -16.83 19.91
CA ALA A 7 13.34 -15.91 19.25
C ALA A 7 12.71 -14.51 19.37
N GLU A 8 13.31 -13.64 20.14
CA GLU A 8 13.07 -12.21 20.05
C GLU A 8 13.48 -11.79 18.64
N SER A 9 12.51 -11.69 17.75
CA SER A 9 12.74 -11.22 16.38
C SER A 9 13.04 -9.73 16.44
N GLY A 10 14.29 -9.37 16.66
CA GLY A 10 14.77 -8.02 16.44
C GLY A 10 14.40 -7.56 15.03
N ALA A 11 14.17 -6.27 14.83
CA ALA A 11 13.90 -5.72 13.51
C ALA A 11 15.05 -6.09 12.55
N PRO A 12 14.75 -6.46 11.27
CA PRO A 12 15.79 -6.62 10.27
C PRO A 12 16.65 -5.36 10.14
N ALA A 13 17.94 -5.50 9.85
CA ALA A 13 18.88 -4.37 9.79
C ALA A 13 18.43 -3.28 8.78
N ASP A 14 17.76 -3.68 7.71
CA ASP A 14 17.32 -2.79 6.64
C ASP A 14 15.99 -2.05 6.92
N VAL A 15 15.33 -2.33 8.04
CA VAL A 15 14.06 -1.65 8.42
C VAL A 15 14.23 -0.13 8.47
N ALA A 16 15.37 0.37 8.96
CA ALA A 16 15.60 1.81 9.07
C ALA A 16 15.55 2.53 7.70
N VAL A 17 16.00 1.86 6.63
CA VAL A 17 15.94 2.42 5.26
C VAL A 17 14.49 2.57 4.82
N CYS A 18 13.65 1.58 5.08
CA CYS A 18 12.23 1.62 4.74
C CYS A 18 11.47 2.63 5.61
N ALA A 19 11.76 2.64 6.93
CA ALA A 19 11.12 3.50 7.90
C ALA A 19 11.33 5.00 7.63
N ALA A 20 12.46 5.38 7.05
CA ALA A 20 12.74 6.77 6.65
C ALA A 20 11.64 7.37 5.75
N CYS A 21 10.98 6.54 4.93
CA CYS A 21 9.88 6.96 4.06
C CYS A 21 8.51 6.48 4.56
N HIS A 22 8.43 5.23 5.04
CA HIS A 22 7.14 4.63 5.43
C HIS A 22 6.74 4.88 6.89
N GLY A 23 7.63 5.48 7.70
CA GLY A 23 7.44 5.68 9.14
C GLY A 23 7.72 4.39 9.93
N ASP A 24 7.89 4.53 11.24
CA ASP A 24 8.14 3.41 12.17
C ASP A 24 6.83 2.81 12.71
N GLU A 25 5.96 3.64 13.27
CA GLU A 25 4.70 3.23 13.91
C GLU A 25 3.49 4.08 13.46
N ALA A 26 3.73 5.03 12.59
CA ALA A 26 2.73 5.97 12.07
C ALA A 26 2.71 5.92 10.54
N PRO A 27 1.65 6.43 9.91
CA PRO A 27 1.63 6.59 8.46
C PRO A 27 2.81 7.45 7.99
N SER A 28 3.30 7.16 6.78
CA SER A 28 4.33 7.97 6.14
C SER A 28 4.05 9.48 6.26
N PRO A 29 5.05 10.33 6.50
CA PRO A 29 4.88 11.77 6.41
C PRO A 29 4.71 12.25 4.95
N PHE A 30 5.07 11.43 3.98
CA PHE A 30 5.08 11.78 2.56
C PHE A 30 3.78 11.36 1.86
N PRO A 31 3.12 12.28 1.11
CA PRO A 31 1.80 12.01 0.52
C PRO A 31 1.75 10.83 -0.45
N SER A 32 2.81 10.62 -1.25
CA SER A 32 2.86 9.54 -2.25
C SER A 32 3.39 8.22 -1.72
N VAL A 33 3.81 8.16 -0.46
CA VAL A 33 4.38 6.95 0.15
C VAL A 33 3.31 6.21 0.95
N PRO A 34 3.03 4.94 0.66
CA PRO A 34 1.95 4.20 1.32
C PRO A 34 2.29 3.78 2.74
N THR A 35 1.27 3.53 3.55
CA THR A 35 1.39 2.71 4.76
C THR A 35 1.64 1.27 4.34
N ILE A 36 2.74 0.67 4.79
CA ILE A 36 3.10 -0.73 4.51
C ILE A 36 2.93 -1.66 5.72
N HIS A 37 2.79 -1.10 6.91
CA HIS A 37 2.55 -1.83 8.14
C HIS A 37 1.22 -2.59 8.06
N GLY A 38 1.21 -3.86 8.46
CA GLY A 38 0.01 -4.70 8.49
C GLY A 38 -0.54 -5.12 7.13
N LEU A 39 0.18 -4.86 6.03
CA LEU A 39 -0.16 -5.44 4.74
C LEU A 39 0.25 -6.92 4.71
N PRO A 40 -0.45 -7.78 3.93
CA PRO A 40 -0.06 -9.18 3.81
C PRO A 40 1.38 -9.34 3.33
N GLN A 41 2.10 -10.29 3.90
CA GLN A 41 3.49 -10.55 3.53
C GLN A 41 3.65 -10.75 2.02
N ALA A 42 2.81 -11.58 1.40
CA ALA A 42 2.88 -11.84 -0.04
C ALA A 42 2.72 -10.57 -0.90
N VAL A 43 1.92 -9.59 -0.46
CA VAL A 43 1.79 -8.29 -1.14
C VAL A 43 3.08 -7.49 -1.06
N LEU A 44 3.75 -7.53 0.09
CA LEU A 44 5.01 -6.82 0.31
C LEU A 44 6.17 -7.50 -0.43
N ASP A 45 6.27 -8.83 -0.38
CA ASP A 45 7.23 -9.61 -1.14
C ASP A 45 7.12 -9.30 -2.64
N ASN A 46 5.92 -9.45 -3.20
CA ASN A 46 5.68 -9.19 -4.62
C ASN A 46 6.01 -7.75 -4.99
N ALA A 47 5.65 -6.76 -4.15
CA ALA A 47 5.96 -5.37 -4.43
C ALA A 47 7.47 -5.10 -4.51
N LEU A 48 8.28 -5.69 -3.61
CA LEU A 48 9.74 -5.55 -3.61
C LEU A 48 10.38 -6.28 -4.79
N PHE A 49 9.90 -7.49 -5.14
CA PHE A 49 10.35 -8.21 -6.33
C PHE A 49 10.01 -7.45 -7.62
N ASP A 50 8.80 -6.87 -7.72
CA ASP A 50 8.38 -6.07 -8.86
C ASP A 50 9.24 -4.80 -9.03
N PHE A 51 9.61 -4.12 -7.93
CA PHE A 51 10.52 -2.99 -7.98
C PHE A 51 11.93 -3.42 -8.41
N ARG A 52 12.45 -4.51 -7.85
CA ARG A 52 13.77 -5.05 -8.22
C ARG A 52 13.84 -5.47 -9.68
N ALA A 53 12.75 -6.04 -10.22
CA ALA A 53 12.62 -6.41 -11.62
C ALA A 53 12.21 -5.26 -12.54
N THR A 54 12.03 -4.04 -12.01
CA THR A 54 11.55 -2.85 -12.75
C THR A 54 10.18 -3.03 -13.43
N ILE A 55 9.37 -3.96 -12.94
CA ILE A 55 7.99 -4.19 -13.40
C ILE A 55 7.07 -3.08 -12.87
N ARG A 56 7.40 -2.49 -11.71
CA ARG A 56 6.76 -1.30 -11.18
C ARG A 56 7.58 -0.06 -11.50
N PRO A 57 6.94 1.13 -11.69
CA PRO A 57 7.67 2.36 -11.98
C PRO A 57 8.67 2.72 -10.88
N CYS A 58 9.92 2.95 -11.29
CA CYS A 58 11.01 3.38 -10.41
C CYS A 58 10.89 4.86 -10.14
N ARG A 59 10.13 5.24 -9.12
CA ARG A 59 9.92 6.64 -8.74
C ARG A 59 10.62 6.97 -7.44
N LYS A 60 11.07 8.22 -7.33
CA LYS A 60 11.39 8.84 -6.06
C LYS A 60 10.11 9.19 -5.31
N PRO A 61 10.13 9.24 -3.97
CA PRO A 61 8.96 9.69 -3.22
C PRO A 61 8.62 11.14 -3.58
N ASP A 62 7.35 11.44 -3.73
CA ASP A 62 6.87 12.82 -3.69
C ASP A 62 6.67 13.19 -2.22
N CYS A 63 7.52 14.07 -1.74
CA CYS A 63 7.53 14.52 -0.36
C CYS A 63 6.77 15.84 -0.15
N GLY A 64 6.12 16.35 -1.19
CA GLY A 64 5.46 17.66 -1.12
C GLY A 64 6.48 18.76 -0.81
N ALA A 65 6.20 19.54 0.23
CA ALA A 65 7.07 20.64 0.67
C ALA A 65 8.14 20.25 1.69
N ALA A 66 8.34 18.95 1.96
CA ALA A 66 9.34 18.50 2.94
C ALA A 66 10.77 18.75 2.45
N ALA A 67 11.61 19.36 3.32
CA ALA A 67 12.98 19.71 2.97
C ALA A 67 13.91 18.49 2.85
N ASP A 68 13.60 17.41 3.59
CA ASP A 68 14.44 16.21 3.72
C ASP A 68 13.92 15.05 2.88
N CYS A 69 13.53 15.32 1.63
CA CYS A 69 13.06 14.29 0.70
C CYS A 69 14.23 13.40 0.27
N PRO A 70 14.16 12.08 0.46
CA PRO A 70 15.21 11.17 0.02
C PRO A 70 15.38 11.21 -1.50
N ASP A 71 16.62 11.37 -1.97
CA ASP A 71 16.96 11.36 -3.40
C ASP A 71 17.28 9.93 -3.87
N ILE A 72 16.38 9.00 -3.62
CA ILE A 72 16.52 7.60 -4.01
C ILE A 72 15.19 7.07 -4.54
N ASP A 73 15.23 6.22 -5.56
CA ASP A 73 14.05 5.53 -6.09
C ASP A 73 13.88 4.13 -5.48
N PHE A 74 12.63 3.63 -5.54
CA PHE A 74 12.29 2.33 -4.93
C PHE A 74 12.97 1.14 -5.61
N CYS A 75 13.28 1.21 -6.91
CA CYS A 75 13.95 0.13 -7.61
C CYS A 75 15.41 0.00 -7.15
N SER A 76 16.09 1.13 -6.93
CA SER A 76 17.46 1.14 -6.41
C SER A 76 17.53 0.54 -5.01
N ILE A 77 16.54 0.83 -4.14
CA ILE A 77 16.44 0.21 -2.81
C ILE A 77 16.24 -1.30 -2.95
N ALA A 78 15.26 -1.73 -3.75
CA ALA A 78 14.94 -3.14 -3.90
C ALA A 78 16.05 -3.95 -4.57
N ALA A 79 16.81 -3.35 -5.50
CA ALA A 79 17.94 -3.99 -6.16
C ALA A 79 19.11 -4.30 -5.22
N ALA A 80 19.22 -3.58 -4.11
CA ALA A 80 20.26 -3.79 -3.09
C ALA A 80 19.92 -4.92 -2.10
N LEU A 81 18.70 -5.45 -2.11
CA LEU A 81 18.22 -6.47 -1.17
C LEU A 81 18.39 -7.89 -1.72
N SER A 82 18.81 -8.84 -0.87
CA SER A 82 18.71 -10.27 -1.17
C SER A 82 17.26 -10.79 -1.03
N ASP A 83 16.98 -12.00 -1.52
CA ASP A 83 15.65 -12.62 -1.37
C ASP A 83 15.31 -12.83 0.12
N GLU A 84 16.28 -13.21 0.93
CA GLU A 84 16.11 -13.39 2.37
C GLU A 84 15.81 -12.07 3.08
N GLN A 85 16.48 -10.98 2.68
CA GLN A 85 16.21 -9.64 3.22
C GLN A 85 14.80 -9.15 2.82
N ILE A 86 14.39 -9.36 1.58
CA ILE A 86 13.01 -9.04 1.11
C ILE A 86 12.00 -9.78 1.97
N SER A 87 12.13 -11.10 2.13
CA SER A 87 11.20 -11.92 2.91
C SER A 87 11.19 -11.53 4.40
N ALA A 88 12.34 -11.23 4.98
CA ALA A 88 12.43 -10.79 6.37
C ALA A 88 11.76 -9.43 6.58
N LEU A 89 11.96 -8.46 5.69
CA LEU A 89 11.32 -7.15 5.73
C LEU A 89 9.81 -7.27 5.56
N ALA A 90 9.35 -8.04 4.56
CA ALA A 90 7.93 -8.26 4.30
C ALA A 90 7.23 -8.92 5.50
N SER A 91 7.84 -9.94 6.09
CA SER A 91 7.34 -10.60 7.31
C SER A 91 7.26 -9.63 8.49
N TRP A 92 8.31 -8.82 8.69
CA TRP A 92 8.36 -7.85 9.77
C TRP A 92 7.26 -6.80 9.64
N TYR A 93 7.09 -6.18 8.46
CA TYR A 93 6.04 -5.19 8.22
C TYR A 93 4.63 -5.81 8.29
N ALA A 94 4.44 -7.04 7.80
CA ALA A 94 3.16 -7.74 7.88
C ALA A 94 2.73 -8.02 9.33
N SER A 95 3.68 -8.22 10.25
CA SER A 95 3.42 -8.42 11.68
C SER A 95 2.99 -7.15 12.41
N ARG A 96 3.10 -5.97 11.79
CA ARG A 96 2.76 -4.68 12.38
C ARG A 96 1.28 -4.36 12.22
N ARG A 97 0.78 -3.43 13.03
CA ARG A 97 -0.59 -2.95 12.91
C ARG A 97 -0.69 -1.92 11.79
N PHE A 98 -1.66 -2.08 10.91
CA PHE A 98 -2.01 -1.04 9.94
C PHE A 98 -2.53 0.21 10.66
N VAL A 99 -1.97 1.37 10.34
CA VAL A 99 -2.41 2.67 10.84
C VAL A 99 -2.87 3.51 9.65
N ALA A 100 -4.13 3.90 9.67
CA ALA A 100 -4.72 4.71 8.61
C ALA A 100 -4.10 6.12 8.57
N ALA A 101 -3.95 6.67 7.37
CA ALA A 101 -3.38 8.01 7.16
C ALA A 101 -4.26 9.15 7.72
N GLY A 102 -5.57 8.92 7.84
CA GLY A 102 -6.48 9.90 8.46
C GLY A 102 -6.62 11.22 7.69
N GLU A 103 -6.58 11.16 6.37
CA GLU A 103 -6.66 12.34 5.52
C GLU A 103 -8.10 12.87 5.40
N PRO A 104 -8.30 14.19 5.21
CA PRO A 104 -9.60 14.76 4.89
C PRO A 104 -10.18 14.17 3.60
N PHE A 105 -11.49 13.98 3.54
CA PHE A 105 -12.19 13.40 2.40
C PHE A 105 -13.50 14.11 2.11
N ASP A 106 -13.95 14.05 0.85
CA ASP A 106 -15.28 14.51 0.44
C ASP A 106 -16.32 13.41 0.70
N ALA A 107 -17.30 13.70 1.56
CA ALA A 107 -18.30 12.72 1.97
C ALA A 107 -19.25 12.30 0.84
N ALA A 108 -19.56 13.20 -0.10
CA ALA A 108 -20.44 12.89 -1.23
C ALA A 108 -19.72 11.99 -2.25
N LEU A 109 -18.47 12.32 -2.56
CA LEU A 109 -17.64 11.48 -3.42
C LEU A 109 -17.34 10.13 -2.75
N ALA A 110 -17.07 10.10 -1.45
CA ALA A 110 -16.86 8.87 -0.72
C ALA A 110 -18.08 7.94 -0.73
N ALA A 111 -19.29 8.48 -0.68
CA ALA A 111 -20.53 7.69 -0.81
C ALA A 111 -20.65 7.07 -2.22
N ARG A 112 -20.32 7.81 -3.29
CA ARG A 112 -20.25 7.26 -4.66
C ARG A 112 -19.17 6.18 -4.75
N GLY A 113 -17.98 6.45 -4.20
CA GLY A 113 -16.88 5.50 -4.19
C GLY A 113 -17.21 4.20 -3.44
N ALA A 114 -18.01 4.28 -2.37
CA ALA A 114 -18.48 3.10 -1.64
C ALA A 114 -19.34 2.19 -2.53
N GLN A 115 -20.23 2.74 -3.33
CA GLN A 115 -21.04 1.97 -4.27
C GLN A 115 -20.17 1.33 -5.36
N LEU A 116 -19.26 2.12 -5.95
CA LEU A 116 -18.32 1.62 -6.96
C LEU A 116 -17.44 0.48 -6.42
N HIS A 117 -16.96 0.64 -5.18
CA HIS A 117 -16.18 -0.40 -4.52
C HIS A 117 -16.99 -1.69 -4.37
N GLN A 118 -18.21 -1.61 -3.87
CA GLN A 118 -19.10 -2.75 -3.70
C GLN A 118 -19.35 -3.48 -5.02
N ASP A 119 -19.57 -2.72 -6.10
CA ASP A 119 -19.92 -3.29 -7.40
C ASP A 119 -18.72 -3.89 -8.14
N LYS A 120 -17.51 -3.36 -7.93
CA LYS A 120 -16.34 -3.67 -8.78
C LYS A 120 -15.13 -4.24 -8.02
N CYS A 121 -15.00 -4.01 -6.70
CA CYS A 121 -13.75 -4.24 -5.98
C CYS A 121 -13.88 -5.17 -4.77
N ASP A 122 -15.07 -5.24 -4.14
CA ASP A 122 -15.28 -5.89 -2.84
C ASP A 122 -15.08 -7.41 -2.88
N SER A 123 -15.15 -8.04 -4.06
CA SER A 123 -14.88 -9.48 -4.21
C SER A 123 -13.45 -9.89 -3.81
N CYS A 124 -12.49 -9.00 -3.97
CA CYS A 124 -11.08 -9.22 -3.61
C CYS A 124 -10.64 -8.31 -2.47
N HIS A 125 -11.05 -7.04 -2.48
CA HIS A 125 -10.74 -6.08 -1.43
C HIS A 125 -11.88 -5.98 -0.41
N THR A 126 -12.12 -7.07 0.32
CA THR A 126 -13.27 -7.27 1.18
C THR A 126 -13.42 -6.26 2.32
N GLU A 127 -14.59 -6.26 2.95
CA GLU A 127 -14.94 -5.36 4.07
C GLU A 127 -14.75 -3.86 3.72
N GLY A 128 -15.08 -3.48 2.50
CA GLY A 128 -14.91 -2.11 2.05
C GLY A 128 -13.44 -1.69 1.92
N GLY A 129 -12.56 -2.62 1.60
CA GLY A 129 -11.12 -2.40 1.43
C GLY A 129 -10.33 -2.34 2.74
N THR A 130 -10.91 -2.76 3.87
CA THR A 130 -10.20 -2.80 5.17
C THR A 130 -9.59 -4.15 5.48
N SER A 131 -10.04 -5.20 4.83
CA SER A 131 -9.48 -6.53 4.93
C SER A 131 -8.77 -6.88 3.63
N SER A 132 -7.83 -7.80 3.72
CA SER A 132 -7.11 -8.30 2.57
C SER A 132 -6.96 -9.81 2.68
N THR A 133 -7.06 -10.47 1.54
CA THR A 133 -6.59 -11.84 1.38
C THR A 133 -5.09 -11.81 1.10
N GLU A 134 -4.44 -12.96 1.06
CA GLU A 134 -2.99 -13.06 0.83
C GLU A 134 -2.49 -12.33 -0.43
N GLN A 135 -3.34 -12.08 -1.42
CA GLN A 135 -2.99 -11.43 -2.68
C GLN A 135 -3.59 -10.04 -2.87
N ALA A 136 -4.51 -9.63 -2.01
CA ALA A 136 -5.14 -8.32 -2.08
C ALA A 136 -4.69 -7.43 -0.93
N THR A 137 -4.35 -6.19 -1.22
CA THR A 137 -3.86 -5.21 -0.23
C THR A 137 -5.01 -4.51 0.49
N ILE A 138 -4.72 -3.95 1.67
CA ILE A 138 -5.61 -3.00 2.34
C ILE A 138 -5.59 -1.69 1.55
N LEU A 139 -6.77 -1.20 1.20
CA LEU A 139 -6.96 0.06 0.48
C LEU A 139 -7.43 1.18 1.40
N ARG A 140 -8.33 0.85 2.34
CA ARG A 140 -8.95 1.85 3.20
C ARG A 140 -8.01 2.34 4.28
N GLY A 141 -7.83 3.65 4.34
CA GLY A 141 -6.87 4.30 5.21
C GLY A 141 -5.50 4.53 4.58
N GLN A 142 -5.29 4.16 3.33
CA GLN A 142 -4.09 4.52 2.59
C GLN A 142 -4.07 6.00 2.20
N ARG A 143 -2.89 6.53 1.91
CA ARG A 143 -2.66 7.89 1.42
C ARG A 143 -3.38 8.13 0.09
N LYS A 144 -4.14 9.23 -0.02
CA LYS A 144 -4.89 9.59 -1.24
C LYS A 144 -3.99 9.74 -2.46
N ALA A 145 -2.86 10.44 -2.31
CA ALA A 145 -1.92 10.63 -3.41
C ALA A 145 -1.32 9.30 -3.88
N TYR A 146 -0.97 8.39 -2.95
CA TYR A 146 -0.52 7.05 -3.30
C TYR A 146 -1.61 6.24 -4.03
N LEU A 147 -2.84 6.24 -3.52
CA LEU A 147 -3.96 5.52 -4.15
C LEU A 147 -4.22 5.99 -5.56
N ARG A 148 -4.27 7.33 -5.76
CA ARG A 148 -4.43 7.92 -7.09
C ARG A 148 -3.32 7.47 -8.02
N LEU A 149 -2.07 7.62 -7.61
CA LEU A 149 -0.90 7.22 -8.39
C LEU A 149 -0.95 5.73 -8.75
N ALA A 150 -1.27 4.87 -7.79
CA ALA A 150 -1.34 3.42 -7.99
C ALA A 150 -2.45 3.03 -8.97
N LEU A 151 -3.65 3.61 -8.84
CA LEU A 151 -4.78 3.36 -9.75
C LEU A 151 -4.47 3.87 -11.17
N GLU A 152 -3.84 5.03 -11.29
CA GLU A 152 -3.39 5.56 -12.59
C GLU A 152 -2.31 4.69 -13.22
N ASP A 153 -1.39 4.15 -12.43
CA ASP A 153 -0.36 3.24 -12.94
C ASP A 153 -0.94 1.93 -13.48
N PHE A 154 -1.93 1.37 -12.80
CA PHE A 154 -2.67 0.21 -13.32
C PHE A 154 -3.44 0.56 -14.59
N ARG A 155 -4.20 1.66 -14.59
CA ARG A 155 -5.01 2.09 -15.74
C ARG A 155 -4.17 2.37 -17.00
N GLN A 156 -2.95 2.85 -16.80
CA GLN A 156 -2.00 3.17 -17.88
C GLN A 156 -0.99 2.04 -18.13
N GLU A 157 -1.25 0.84 -17.64
CA GLU A 157 -0.43 -0.37 -17.83
C GLU A 157 1.03 -0.24 -17.36
N ARG A 158 1.30 0.73 -16.47
CA ARG A 158 2.63 0.88 -15.85
C ARG A 158 2.84 -0.07 -14.66
N ARG A 159 1.76 -0.68 -14.18
CA ARG A 159 1.77 -1.78 -13.19
C ARG A 159 0.91 -2.91 -13.72
N VAL A 160 1.37 -4.13 -13.47
CA VAL A 160 0.61 -5.34 -13.82
C VAL A 160 -0.36 -5.67 -12.70
N ALA A 161 -1.60 -5.97 -13.07
CA ALA A 161 -2.62 -6.51 -12.17
C ALA A 161 -3.11 -7.88 -12.68
N VAL A 162 -3.86 -8.60 -11.85
CA VAL A 162 -4.63 -9.76 -12.34
C VAL A 162 -5.67 -9.29 -13.35
N ALA A 163 -6.03 -10.14 -14.31
CA ALA A 163 -6.85 -9.75 -15.46
C ALA A 163 -8.18 -9.10 -15.06
N GLU A 164 -8.81 -9.60 -14.00
CA GLU A 164 -10.10 -9.10 -13.50
C GLU A 164 -9.96 -7.66 -12.95
N MET A 165 -8.93 -7.40 -12.16
CA MET A 165 -8.63 -6.07 -11.61
C MET A 165 -8.26 -5.09 -12.73
N ASP A 166 -7.45 -5.52 -13.69
CA ASP A 166 -7.01 -4.73 -14.83
C ASP A 166 -8.21 -4.25 -15.67
N ALA A 167 -9.13 -5.15 -16.02
CA ALA A 167 -10.34 -4.81 -16.76
C ALA A 167 -11.21 -3.79 -16.02
N MET A 168 -11.37 -3.94 -14.70
CA MET A 168 -12.16 -3.03 -13.87
C MET A 168 -11.54 -1.63 -13.81
N ILE A 169 -10.22 -1.55 -13.59
CA ILE A 169 -9.52 -0.25 -13.45
C ILE A 169 -9.49 0.50 -14.77
N ARG A 170 -9.27 -0.16 -15.91
CA ARG A 170 -9.28 0.48 -17.22
C ARG A 170 -10.63 1.09 -17.58
N ALA A 171 -11.71 0.49 -17.10
CA ALA A 171 -13.06 0.99 -17.34
C ALA A 171 -13.46 2.19 -16.45
N LEU A 172 -12.63 2.58 -15.47
CA LEU A 172 -12.94 3.71 -14.60
C LEU A 172 -12.74 5.05 -15.31
N SER A 173 -13.72 5.93 -15.19
CA SER A 173 -13.56 7.35 -15.50
C SER A 173 -12.74 8.07 -14.43
N ASP A 174 -12.27 9.28 -14.73
CA ASP A 174 -11.52 10.09 -13.75
C ASP A 174 -12.36 10.44 -12.53
N ASP A 175 -13.67 10.66 -12.72
CA ASP A 175 -14.62 10.92 -11.63
C ASP A 175 -14.82 9.70 -10.74
N GLU A 176 -14.90 8.49 -11.32
CA GLU A 176 -15.01 7.23 -10.58
C GLU A 176 -13.72 6.93 -9.80
N LEU A 177 -12.56 7.16 -10.41
CA LEU A 177 -11.27 7.03 -9.74
C LEU A 177 -11.19 7.99 -8.55
N THR A 178 -11.59 9.24 -8.74
CA THR A 178 -11.62 10.24 -7.67
C THR A 178 -12.57 9.82 -6.54
N ALA A 179 -13.76 9.32 -6.86
CA ALA A 179 -14.72 8.84 -5.88
C ALA A 179 -14.17 7.66 -5.06
N LEU A 180 -13.49 6.70 -5.70
CA LEU A 180 -12.83 5.59 -5.01
C LEU A 180 -11.73 6.07 -4.06
N VAL A 181 -10.89 7.01 -4.48
CA VAL A 181 -9.83 7.58 -3.63
C VAL A 181 -10.43 8.25 -2.39
N GLU A 182 -11.52 9.03 -2.54
CA GLU A 182 -12.22 9.65 -1.42
C GLU A 182 -12.86 8.60 -0.49
N PHE A 183 -13.42 7.54 -1.04
CA PHE A 183 -13.95 6.43 -0.25
C PHE A 183 -12.87 5.76 0.57
N TYR A 184 -11.72 5.45 -0.01
CA TYR A 184 -10.63 4.80 0.72
C TYR A 184 -9.97 5.71 1.76
N ALA A 185 -10.02 7.02 1.59
CA ALA A 185 -9.58 7.98 2.62
C ALA A 185 -10.57 8.09 3.79
N SER A 186 -11.83 7.75 3.59
CA SER A 186 -12.85 7.86 4.63
C SER A 186 -12.65 6.81 5.75
N PRO A 187 -13.02 7.13 7.01
CA PRO A 187 -12.85 6.20 8.11
C PRO A 187 -13.73 4.96 7.96
N ARG A 188 -13.29 3.84 8.52
CA ARG A 188 -14.10 2.63 8.61
C ARG A 188 -15.39 2.95 9.35
N ARG A 189 -16.56 2.63 8.75
CA ARG A 189 -17.81 2.66 9.53
C ARG A 189 -17.71 1.62 10.64
N PRO A 190 -18.08 1.97 11.89
CA PRO A 190 -18.23 0.96 12.94
C PRO A 190 -19.20 -0.13 12.44
N LYS A 191 -18.86 -1.39 12.69
CA LYS A 191 -19.84 -2.48 12.46
C LYS A 191 -21.03 -2.19 13.37
N GLN A 192 -22.23 -2.01 12.79
CA GLN A 192 -23.48 -1.89 13.52
C GLN A 192 -23.84 -3.24 14.13
#